data_1f10454da5ed11add0779e9a6034b035
#
_entry.id   1f10454da5ed11add0779e9a6034b035
#
_cell.length_a   1.000
_cell.length_b   1.000
_cell.length_c   1.000
_cell.angle_alpha   90.00
_cell.angle_beta   90.00
_cell.angle_gamma   90.00
#
_symmetry.space_group_name_H-M   'P 1'
#
loop_
_entity.id
_entity.type
_entity.pdbx_description
1 polymer ?
#
loop_
_entity_poly.entity_id
_entity_poly.type
_entity_poly.pdbx_seq_one_letter_code
_entity_poly.pdbx_strand_id
1 'polypeptide(L)'
;KGFAAGVVSTARVTHATPAATYSHICHRDLENDIAAALVPGGTGYNSALGATGLEVVLGGGAQFFTPFKSGGKRSDDRDLVAELKAKSYTVANNATDFKAVDPAKTDRLFGVFTSSHMSYDLDRDAAKEPSLAEMTTKAMDVLAKNKKGYFLMVEGGRIDHALHETTA
;
A
#
# COMPACT_ATOMS: atom_id res chain seq x y z
N LYS A 1 4.26 18.90 7.29
CA LYS A 1 3.44 19.91 7.98
C LYS A 1 2.67 19.30 9.17
N GLY A 2 2.91 18.01 9.48
CA GLY A 2 2.39 17.32 10.65
C GLY A 2 0.99 16.71 10.47
N PHE A 3 0.46 16.63 9.26
CA PHE A 3 -0.70 15.80 8.95
C PHE A 3 -0.25 14.34 8.78
N ALA A 4 -1.11 13.40 9.15
CA ALA A 4 -0.94 12.01 8.76
C ALA A 4 -1.35 11.82 7.28
N ALA A 5 -0.80 10.82 6.62
CA ALA A 5 -1.15 10.55 5.24
C ALA A 5 -1.25 9.05 4.95
N GLY A 6 -2.16 8.69 4.05
CA GLY A 6 -2.36 7.31 3.65
C GLY A 6 -2.84 7.14 2.22
N VAL A 7 -2.64 5.94 1.69
CA VAL A 7 -3.08 5.51 0.37
C VAL A 7 -3.75 4.15 0.45
N VAL A 8 -4.91 4.02 -0.18
CA VAL A 8 -5.69 2.78 -0.28
C VAL A 8 -6.13 2.58 -1.73
N SER A 9 -5.89 1.41 -2.30
CA SER A 9 -6.33 1.11 -3.66
C SER A 9 -6.63 -0.38 -3.82
N THR A 10 -7.60 -0.73 -4.65
CA THR A 10 -7.78 -2.10 -5.14
C THR A 10 -6.86 -2.44 -6.32
N ALA A 11 -6.11 -1.47 -6.86
CA ALA A 11 -4.98 -1.71 -7.74
C ALA A 11 -3.70 -2.07 -6.93
N ARG A 12 -2.58 -2.27 -7.62
CA ARG A 12 -1.27 -2.28 -6.96
C ARG A 12 -1.01 -0.91 -6.36
N VAL A 13 -0.50 -0.86 -5.13
CA VAL A 13 -0.16 0.43 -4.49
C VAL A 13 0.93 1.19 -5.25
N THR A 14 1.69 0.49 -6.10
CA THR A 14 2.70 1.04 -7.02
C THR A 14 2.13 1.49 -8.37
N HIS A 15 0.84 1.27 -8.64
CA HIS A 15 0.17 1.72 -9.87
C HIS A 15 0.11 3.26 -9.93
N ALA A 16 -0.04 3.82 -11.11
CA ALA A 16 0.15 5.26 -11.36
C ALA A 16 -0.63 6.18 -10.41
N THR A 17 -1.92 5.90 -10.17
CA THR A 17 -2.79 6.75 -9.35
C THR A 17 -2.34 6.80 -7.89
N PRO A 18 -2.19 5.68 -7.16
CA PRO A 18 -1.66 5.73 -5.81
C PRO A 18 -0.21 6.22 -5.77
N ALA A 19 0.64 5.79 -6.72
CA ALA A 19 2.06 6.16 -6.77
C ALA A 19 2.28 7.68 -6.90
N ALA A 20 1.44 8.38 -7.66
CA ALA A 20 1.54 9.83 -7.85
C ALA A 20 1.39 10.63 -6.55
N THR A 21 0.85 10.03 -5.48
CA THR A 21 0.69 10.70 -4.18
C THR A 21 1.96 10.68 -3.33
N TYR A 22 2.93 9.79 -3.61
CA TYR A 22 4.10 9.59 -2.77
C TYR A 22 5.43 9.43 -3.52
N SER A 23 5.42 9.27 -4.84
CA SER A 23 6.59 8.98 -5.64
C SER A 23 6.78 10.04 -6.74
N HIS A 24 8.05 10.34 -7.08
CA HIS A 24 8.44 11.25 -8.16
C HIS A 24 9.27 10.52 -9.21
N ILE A 25 8.83 9.33 -9.59
CA ILE A 25 9.49 8.49 -10.59
C ILE A 25 8.98 8.88 -11.99
N CYS A 26 9.89 9.00 -12.97
CA CYS A 26 9.59 9.53 -14.30
C CYS A 26 8.74 8.62 -15.19
N HIS A 27 8.65 7.31 -14.85
CA HIS A 27 7.88 6.36 -15.66
C HIS A 27 7.10 5.39 -14.76
N ARG A 28 5.81 5.21 -15.08
CA ARG A 28 4.89 4.41 -14.27
C ARG A 28 5.25 2.92 -14.14
N ASP A 29 5.99 2.38 -15.09
CA ASP A 29 6.38 0.96 -15.09
C ASP A 29 7.64 0.67 -14.25
N LEU A 30 8.28 1.71 -13.71
CA LEU A 30 9.40 1.57 -12.76
C LEU A 30 8.87 1.25 -11.35
N GLU A 31 7.99 0.24 -11.25
CA GLU A 31 7.28 -0.05 -10.00
C GLU A 31 8.21 -0.52 -8.87
N ASN A 32 9.39 -1.09 -9.17
CA ASN A 32 10.41 -1.39 -8.16
C ASN A 32 10.95 -0.12 -7.49
N ASP A 33 11.17 0.95 -8.27
CA ASP A 33 11.63 2.24 -7.74
C ASP A 33 10.51 2.98 -7.00
N ILE A 34 9.29 2.89 -7.54
CA ILE A 34 8.08 3.42 -6.90
C ILE A 34 7.89 2.76 -5.52
N ALA A 35 8.02 1.43 -5.42
CA ALA A 35 7.93 0.72 -4.14
C ALA A 35 9.03 1.17 -3.16
N ALA A 36 10.27 1.37 -3.65
CA ALA A 36 11.39 1.82 -2.82
C ALA A 36 11.16 3.24 -2.25
N ALA A 37 10.41 4.08 -2.97
CA ALA A 37 10.08 5.44 -2.52
C ALA A 37 9.25 5.47 -1.22
N LEU A 38 8.60 4.36 -0.85
CA LEU A 38 7.81 4.23 0.39
C LEU A 38 8.64 3.90 1.64
N VAL A 39 9.88 3.40 1.49
CA VAL A 39 10.66 2.87 2.62
C VAL A 39 11.47 3.97 3.31
N PRO A 40 11.09 4.43 4.52
CA PRO A 40 11.75 5.56 5.18
C PRO A 40 13.25 5.35 5.41
N GLY A 41 14.05 6.27 4.86
CA GLY A 41 15.52 6.25 4.97
C GLY A 41 16.21 5.14 4.18
N GLY A 42 15.47 4.35 3.38
CA GLY A 42 16.04 3.38 2.46
C GLY A 42 16.53 4.02 1.15
N THR A 43 17.32 3.27 0.38
CA THR A 43 17.72 3.69 -0.97
C THR A 43 16.48 3.89 -1.84
N GLY A 44 16.38 5.05 -2.51
CA GLY A 44 15.24 5.42 -3.34
C GLY A 44 14.07 6.05 -2.58
N TYR A 45 14.16 6.21 -1.26
CA TYR A 45 13.11 6.84 -0.48
C TYR A 45 12.80 8.28 -0.92
N ASN A 46 11.52 8.61 -1.05
CA ASN A 46 11.10 9.98 -1.29
C ASN A 46 11.12 10.79 0.03
N SER A 47 12.18 11.56 0.23
CA SER A 47 12.36 12.37 1.44
C SER A 47 11.30 13.46 1.65
N ALA A 48 10.52 13.81 0.61
CA ALA A 48 9.40 14.74 0.73
C ALA A 48 8.27 14.20 1.62
N LEU A 49 8.22 12.87 1.83
CA LEU A 49 7.31 12.21 2.77
C LEU A 49 7.72 12.41 4.25
N GLY A 50 8.81 13.13 4.51
CA GLY A 50 9.32 13.35 5.87
C GLY A 50 10.16 12.17 6.40
N ALA A 51 10.44 12.17 7.69
CA ALA A 51 11.30 11.15 8.29
C ALA A 51 10.61 9.77 8.46
N THR A 52 9.28 9.75 8.47
CA THR A 52 8.49 8.57 8.86
C THR A 52 7.72 7.91 7.71
N GLY A 53 7.61 8.56 6.55
CA GLY A 53 6.83 8.07 5.42
C GLY A 53 5.32 8.22 5.62
N LEU A 54 4.55 7.50 4.81
CA LEU A 54 3.09 7.43 4.96
C LEU A 54 2.72 6.56 6.17
N GLU A 55 1.68 6.94 6.88
CA GLU A 55 1.19 6.16 8.02
C GLU A 55 0.39 4.93 7.56
N VAL A 56 -0.31 5.00 6.43
CA VAL A 56 -1.10 3.88 5.92
C VAL A 56 -0.86 3.66 4.43
N VAL A 57 -0.60 2.40 4.06
CA VAL A 57 -0.51 1.93 2.67
C VAL A 57 -1.22 0.59 2.57
N LEU A 58 -2.34 0.51 1.82
CA LEU A 58 -3.14 -0.71 1.69
C LEU A 58 -3.53 -0.94 0.23
N GLY A 59 -3.37 -2.18 -0.26
CA GLY A 59 -3.79 -2.56 -1.61
C GLY A 59 -3.17 -3.86 -2.13
N GLY A 60 -2.96 -3.92 -3.44
CA GLY A 60 -2.23 -5.00 -4.11
C GLY A 60 -0.76 -4.65 -4.36
N GLY A 61 -0.02 -5.56 -5.02
CA GLY A 61 1.32 -5.29 -5.55
C GLY A 61 2.48 -5.87 -4.75
N ALA A 62 2.26 -6.91 -3.95
CA ALA A 62 3.30 -7.55 -3.13
C ALA A 62 4.57 -7.92 -3.92
N GLN A 63 4.44 -8.23 -5.22
CA GLN A 63 5.57 -8.59 -6.08
C GLN A 63 6.66 -7.52 -6.16
N PHE A 64 6.35 -6.23 -5.99
CA PHE A 64 7.32 -5.14 -6.06
C PHE A 64 7.98 -4.82 -4.71
N PHE A 65 7.51 -5.44 -3.65
CA PHE A 65 8.08 -5.35 -2.29
C PHE A 65 8.89 -6.59 -1.92
N THR A 66 8.82 -7.65 -2.73
CA THR A 66 9.42 -8.96 -2.47
C THR A 66 10.56 -9.23 -3.46
N PRO A 67 11.72 -9.77 -3.01
CA PRO A 67 12.82 -10.11 -3.90
C PRO A 67 12.44 -11.28 -4.84
N PHE A 68 13.11 -11.31 -6.02
CA PHE A 68 12.86 -12.33 -7.05
C PHE A 68 13.03 -13.76 -6.51
N LYS A 69 14.04 -14.01 -5.70
CA LYS A 69 14.30 -15.32 -5.05
C LYS A 69 13.18 -15.78 -4.12
N SER A 70 12.31 -14.87 -3.69
CA SER A 70 11.13 -15.14 -2.84
C SER A 70 9.81 -15.03 -3.62
N GLY A 71 9.86 -15.09 -4.95
CA GLY A 71 8.68 -15.06 -5.82
C GLY A 71 8.17 -13.66 -6.18
N GLY A 72 8.92 -12.61 -5.85
CA GLY A 72 8.63 -11.24 -6.25
C GLY A 72 9.24 -10.84 -7.60
N LYS A 73 9.28 -9.54 -7.85
CA LYS A 73 9.85 -8.93 -9.06
C LYS A 73 11.05 -8.02 -8.80
N ARG A 74 11.56 -7.98 -7.57
CA ARG A 74 12.74 -7.18 -7.26
C ARG A 74 14.02 -7.93 -7.61
N SER A 75 14.85 -7.31 -8.47
CA SER A 75 16.16 -7.84 -8.88
C SER A 75 17.31 -7.35 -7.99
N ASP A 76 17.06 -6.42 -7.08
CA ASP A 76 18.04 -5.86 -6.14
C ASP A 76 18.12 -6.63 -4.81
N ASP A 77 17.48 -7.79 -4.74
CA ASP A 77 17.40 -8.69 -3.56
C ASP A 77 16.82 -8.06 -2.28
N ARG A 78 16.31 -6.84 -2.33
CA ARG A 78 15.70 -6.17 -1.19
C ARG A 78 14.34 -6.77 -0.85
N ASP A 79 14.11 -7.03 0.44
CA ASP A 79 12.78 -7.32 1.00
C ASP A 79 12.23 -6.05 1.64
N LEU A 80 11.45 -5.28 0.88
CA LEU A 80 10.91 -4.01 1.37
C LEU A 80 9.86 -4.21 2.47
N VAL A 81 9.22 -5.38 2.54
CA VAL A 81 8.30 -5.71 3.63
C VAL A 81 9.07 -5.84 4.94
N ALA A 82 10.21 -6.55 4.92
CA ALA A 82 11.09 -6.65 6.09
C ALA A 82 11.68 -5.28 6.48
N GLU A 83 12.08 -4.46 5.49
CA GLU A 83 12.56 -3.11 5.75
C GLU A 83 11.49 -2.23 6.40
N LEU A 84 10.22 -2.28 5.95
CA LEU A 84 9.11 -1.54 6.55
C LEU A 84 8.81 -2.02 7.98
N LYS A 85 8.86 -3.35 8.24
CA LYS A 85 8.76 -3.89 9.61
C LYS A 85 9.84 -3.31 10.52
N ALA A 86 11.09 -3.23 10.04
CA ALA A 86 12.20 -2.63 10.79
C ALA A 86 12.01 -1.12 11.05
N LYS A 87 11.14 -0.46 10.28
CA LYS A 87 10.71 0.93 10.47
C LYS A 87 9.41 1.06 11.27
N SER A 88 9.05 0.04 12.03
CA SER A 88 7.88 0.00 12.94
C SER A 88 6.53 0.05 12.22
N TYR A 89 6.46 -0.44 10.98
CA TYR A 89 5.15 -0.69 10.37
C TYR A 89 4.56 -2.00 10.90
N THR A 90 3.30 -1.97 11.27
CA THR A 90 2.47 -3.16 11.39
C THR A 90 2.18 -3.65 9.97
N VAL A 91 2.52 -4.91 9.69
CA VAL A 91 2.34 -5.49 8.35
C VAL A 91 1.22 -6.51 8.37
N ALA A 92 0.29 -6.39 7.42
CA ALA A 92 -0.78 -7.34 7.17
C ALA A 92 -0.64 -7.91 5.74
N ASN A 93 -0.44 -9.23 5.62
CA ASN A 93 -0.24 -9.87 4.31
C ASN A 93 -1.49 -10.56 3.77
N ASN A 94 -2.56 -10.63 4.56
CA ASN A 94 -3.82 -11.27 4.22
C ASN A 94 -4.96 -10.68 5.06
N ALA A 95 -6.20 -11.09 4.76
CA ALA A 95 -7.39 -10.59 5.45
C ALA A 95 -7.40 -10.94 6.95
N THR A 96 -6.83 -12.07 7.36
CA THR A 96 -6.77 -12.48 8.77
C THR A 96 -5.85 -11.56 9.56
N ASP A 97 -4.62 -11.34 9.07
CA ASP A 97 -3.67 -10.40 9.68
C ASP A 97 -4.29 -9.00 9.74
N PHE A 98 -4.91 -8.56 8.63
CA PHE A 98 -5.55 -7.26 8.54
C PHE A 98 -6.68 -7.07 9.56
N LYS A 99 -7.54 -8.08 9.76
CA LYS A 99 -8.62 -8.04 10.75
C LYS A 99 -8.07 -7.97 12.18
N ALA A 100 -6.95 -8.65 12.44
CA ALA A 100 -6.31 -8.67 13.76
C ALA A 100 -5.63 -7.33 14.14
N VAL A 101 -5.40 -6.44 13.19
CA VAL A 101 -4.82 -5.11 13.47
C VAL A 101 -5.76 -4.29 14.34
N ASP A 102 -5.29 -3.90 15.52
CA ASP A 102 -5.94 -2.92 16.40
C ASP A 102 -5.52 -1.50 15.98
N PRO A 103 -6.39 -0.70 15.35
CA PRO A 103 -6.03 0.63 14.86
C PRO A 103 -5.66 1.60 16.00
N ALA A 104 -6.20 1.40 17.20
CA ALA A 104 -5.87 2.26 18.34
C ALA A 104 -4.40 2.13 18.77
N LYS A 105 -3.80 0.95 18.55
CA LYS A 105 -2.40 0.63 18.89
C LYS A 105 -1.44 0.69 17.71
N THR A 106 -1.94 0.95 16.50
CA THR A 106 -1.15 0.91 15.27
C THR A 106 -0.91 2.32 14.77
N ASP A 107 0.33 2.78 14.76
CA ASP A 107 0.71 4.09 14.25
C ASP A 107 0.99 4.07 12.75
N ARG A 108 1.49 2.94 12.23
CA ARG A 108 1.76 2.75 10.81
C ARG A 108 1.30 1.38 10.36
N LEU A 109 0.55 1.35 9.27
CA LEU A 109 -0.02 0.13 8.72
C LEU A 109 0.37 -0.03 7.25
N PHE A 110 0.99 -1.15 6.92
CA PHE A 110 1.28 -1.57 5.56
C PHE A 110 0.59 -2.89 5.26
N GLY A 111 -0.16 -2.98 4.17
CA GLY A 111 -0.81 -4.22 3.74
C GLY A 111 -0.87 -4.33 2.22
N VAL A 112 -0.25 -5.39 1.67
CA VAL A 112 -0.33 -5.75 0.25
C VAL A 112 -0.83 -7.18 0.16
N PHE A 113 -2.10 -7.32 -0.25
CA PHE A 113 -2.88 -8.55 -0.08
C PHE A 113 -2.77 -9.51 -1.26
N THR A 114 -2.26 -9.04 -2.40
CA THR A 114 -2.11 -9.81 -3.64
C THR A 114 -0.78 -9.52 -4.30
N SER A 115 -0.28 -10.46 -5.10
CA SER A 115 0.95 -10.27 -5.86
C SER A 115 0.86 -9.09 -6.84
N SER A 116 -0.27 -8.99 -7.57
CA SER A 116 -0.56 -7.91 -8.52
C SER A 116 -1.76 -7.07 -8.03
N HIS A 117 -2.68 -6.70 -8.91
CA HIS A 117 -3.93 -6.03 -8.50
C HIS A 117 -4.77 -6.94 -7.63
N MET A 118 -5.56 -6.37 -6.74
CA MET A 118 -6.56 -7.11 -5.98
C MET A 118 -7.65 -7.67 -6.92
N SER A 119 -8.39 -8.66 -6.46
CA SER A 119 -9.52 -9.23 -7.20
C SER A 119 -10.60 -8.18 -7.49
N TYR A 120 -11.41 -8.41 -8.50
CA TYR A 120 -12.69 -7.69 -8.62
C TYR A 120 -13.54 -8.02 -7.39
N ASP A 121 -14.34 -7.06 -6.91
CA ASP A 121 -15.03 -7.24 -5.64
C ASP A 121 -16.03 -8.40 -5.66
N LEU A 122 -16.64 -8.65 -6.82
CA LEU A 122 -17.55 -9.79 -7.04
C LEU A 122 -16.84 -11.14 -6.90
N ASP A 123 -15.57 -11.22 -7.31
CA ASP A 123 -14.78 -12.46 -7.32
C ASP A 123 -13.87 -12.58 -6.09
N ARG A 124 -13.89 -11.60 -5.22
CA ARG A 124 -12.99 -11.49 -4.08
C ARG A 124 -13.25 -12.58 -3.04
N ASP A 125 -12.20 -13.30 -2.65
CA ASP A 125 -12.21 -14.18 -1.49
C ASP A 125 -11.99 -13.35 -0.20
N ALA A 126 -13.06 -13.11 0.55
CA ALA A 126 -13.03 -12.33 1.79
C ALA A 126 -12.17 -12.94 2.91
N ALA A 127 -11.75 -14.20 2.78
CA ALA A 127 -10.80 -14.83 3.69
C ALA A 127 -9.33 -14.46 3.36
N LYS A 128 -9.06 -14.04 2.12
CA LYS A 128 -7.72 -13.68 1.65
C LYS A 128 -7.52 -12.17 1.53
N GLU A 129 -8.50 -11.47 0.99
CA GLU A 129 -8.41 -10.06 0.65
C GLU A 129 -9.48 -9.24 1.39
N PRO A 130 -9.13 -8.13 2.06
CA PRO A 130 -10.12 -7.18 2.57
C PRO A 130 -10.79 -6.44 1.42
N SER A 131 -12.02 -5.96 1.62
CA SER A 131 -12.70 -5.06 0.67
C SER A 131 -12.10 -3.65 0.71
N LEU A 132 -12.39 -2.86 -0.34
CA LEU A 132 -12.03 -1.43 -0.35
C LEU A 132 -12.64 -0.69 0.85
N ALA A 133 -13.88 -1.01 1.21
CA ALA A 133 -14.57 -0.41 2.35
C ALA A 133 -13.87 -0.74 3.69
N GLU A 134 -13.51 -2.02 3.91
CA GLU A 134 -12.78 -2.44 5.12
C GLU A 134 -11.41 -1.77 5.21
N MET A 135 -10.65 -1.71 4.10
CA MET A 135 -9.36 -1.02 4.05
C MET A 135 -9.50 0.47 4.35
N THR A 136 -10.48 1.13 3.75
CA THR A 136 -10.73 2.57 3.95
C THR A 136 -11.10 2.89 5.39
N THR A 137 -12.01 2.12 5.99
CA THR A 137 -12.42 2.30 7.38
C THR A 137 -11.22 2.17 8.33
N LYS A 138 -10.45 1.08 8.21
CA LYS A 138 -9.27 0.88 9.05
C LYS A 138 -8.20 1.95 8.84
N ALA A 139 -8.00 2.40 7.60
CA ALA A 139 -7.09 3.51 7.30
C ALA A 139 -7.52 4.79 8.01
N MET A 140 -8.80 5.14 7.96
CA MET A 140 -9.34 6.30 8.67
C MET A 140 -9.14 6.18 10.19
N ASP A 141 -9.40 5.00 10.77
CA ASP A 141 -9.25 4.77 12.21
C ASP A 141 -7.78 4.96 12.67
N VAL A 142 -6.82 4.49 11.88
CA VAL A 142 -5.39 4.69 12.16
C VAL A 142 -5.01 6.17 12.03
N LEU A 143 -5.42 6.84 10.95
CA LEU A 143 -5.04 8.21 10.62
C LEU A 143 -5.71 9.26 11.51
N ALA A 144 -6.94 9.01 11.97
CA ALA A 144 -7.72 9.95 12.80
C ALA A 144 -7.11 10.22 14.18
N LYS A 145 -6.13 9.41 14.62
CA LYS A 145 -5.36 9.67 15.84
C LYS A 145 -4.53 10.95 15.74
N ASN A 146 -4.20 11.39 14.52
CA ASN A 146 -3.47 12.63 14.32
C ASN A 146 -4.39 13.84 14.52
N LYS A 147 -4.18 14.57 15.61
CA LYS A 147 -5.01 15.74 15.99
C LYS A 147 -4.92 16.92 15.02
N LYS A 148 -3.91 16.94 14.14
CA LYS A 148 -3.80 17.98 13.10
C LYS A 148 -4.61 17.63 11.84
N GLY A 149 -5.15 16.39 11.77
CA GLY A 149 -5.88 15.88 10.63
C GLY A 149 -5.02 14.98 9.75
N TYR A 150 -5.60 14.50 8.66
CA TYR A 150 -4.93 13.60 7.73
C TYR A 150 -5.37 13.83 6.28
N PHE A 151 -4.57 13.32 5.37
CA PHE A 151 -4.91 13.13 3.97
C PHE A 151 -5.00 11.64 3.68
N LEU A 152 -6.09 11.19 3.06
CA LEU A 152 -6.26 9.81 2.61
C LEU A 152 -6.70 9.80 1.15
N MET A 153 -5.89 9.19 0.29
CA MET A 153 -6.28 8.86 -1.07
C MET A 153 -6.89 7.46 -1.10
N VAL A 154 -8.06 7.32 -1.71
CA VAL A 154 -8.78 6.05 -1.88
C VAL A 154 -9.15 5.87 -3.34
N GLU A 155 -8.82 4.69 -3.90
CA GLU A 155 -9.07 4.37 -5.29
C GLU A 155 -9.75 3.01 -5.45
N GLY A 156 -10.87 3.00 -6.14
CA GLY A 156 -11.51 1.78 -6.68
C GLY A 156 -10.88 1.38 -8.02
N GLY A 157 -9.55 1.14 -8.05
CA GLY A 157 -8.78 0.96 -9.28
C GLY A 157 -9.25 -0.19 -10.18
N ARG A 158 -9.95 -1.19 -9.62
CA ARG A 158 -10.50 -2.30 -10.43
C ARG A 158 -11.71 -1.89 -11.25
N ILE A 159 -12.36 -0.77 -10.96
CA ILE A 159 -13.44 -0.21 -11.80
C ILE A 159 -12.88 0.21 -13.16
N ASP A 160 -11.77 0.95 -13.16
CA ASP A 160 -11.07 1.35 -14.39
C ASP A 160 -10.62 0.13 -15.20
N HIS A 161 -10.05 -0.88 -14.55
CA HIS A 161 -9.62 -2.11 -15.21
C HIS A 161 -10.78 -2.86 -15.87
N ALA A 162 -11.93 -2.99 -15.21
CA ALA A 162 -13.11 -3.63 -15.78
C ALA A 162 -13.61 -2.91 -17.03
N LEU A 163 -13.61 -1.58 -17.00
CA LEU A 163 -13.99 -0.75 -18.16
C LEU A 163 -13.02 -0.92 -19.33
N HIS A 164 -11.72 -1.04 -19.06
CA HIS A 164 -10.71 -1.32 -20.10
C HIS A 164 -10.87 -2.72 -20.72
N GLU A 165 -11.30 -3.70 -19.94
CA GLU A 165 -11.58 -5.04 -20.42
C GLU A 165 -12.91 -5.15 -21.20
N THR A 166 -13.68 -4.05 -21.30
CA THR A 166 -15.01 -4.00 -21.93
C THR A 166 -16.00 -5.04 -21.41
N THR A 167 -15.85 -5.43 -20.15
CA THR A 167 -16.66 -6.45 -19.46
C THR A 167 -17.64 -5.86 -18.46
N ALA A 168 -17.82 -4.54 -18.51
CA ALA A 168 -18.78 -3.82 -17.66
C ALA A 168 -20.15 -3.73 -18.32
#